data_e7cd8f0100eb5972b9f7cf86315a8c04
#
_entry.id   e7cd8f0100eb5972b9f7cf86315a8c04
#
_cell.length_a   1.000
_cell.length_b   1.000
_cell.length_c   1.000
_cell.angle_alpha   90.00
_cell.angle_beta   90.00
_cell.angle_gamma   90.00
#
_symmetry.space_group_name_H-M   'P 1'
#
loop_
_entity.id
_entity.type
_entity.pdbx_description
1 polymer ?
#
loop_
_entity_poly.entity_id
_entity_poly.type
_entity_poly.pdbx_seq_one_letter_code
_entity_poly.pdbx_strand_id
1 'polypeptide(L)'
;MNVEEVQRRLWDDSKAQRQHRESSTPLFPTSPHDGRARNVMDLMHNPTWLTTAALRVMKRSRNKAPGVDGVKVRDFQKGFEDKIEQLRLELKRGTYQPQSLRRVMIPKANGKMRPLGIPCLCDKIVQEAIRMALEPMFEAEFHNNSYGFRPNRSTHHAIFRCQQLMRSKFTWVIEGDVKACFDEISHKAILKVVREKVLDNKFMDLINRFLKAGVQVDGVVQPTEKGVPQGGVISPLLANAVLNKLDWFLHDQGMHGKVRARGYLAGRPDARFARYADDWCVFITRGSKRYAEGLREKIRDFLRTTCGLELSVEKTHVTHVRDGFDFLGFRLIMDTGRSGTNVPKILLGKKAIPNLKERLEDALRRRPHQESVALRVQRASAVVRGWSEYYRIAHDFPRRAGTLDHHAFWIAVKAICRKLDITTAQAVKRYGTRGRIRVGDSCELTRFSGIPMKLDYCGPEDYEPGQSATATDSELEVSFSRYNEKKRPGNMDLKHRVLERDQYCCQQCGCEVDDQDSQMDHIQPVNCFASYARASYFENLQTLCFSCHWSKHYAR
;
A
#
# COMPACT_ATOMS: atom_id res chain seq x y z
N MET A 1 -8.17 -8.63 -23.78
CA MET A 1 -6.81 -8.65 -23.20
C MET A 1 -6.94 -9.05 -21.73
N ASN A 2 -6.26 -10.09 -21.32
CA ASN A 2 -6.21 -10.47 -19.92
C ASN A 2 -5.11 -9.62 -19.22
N VAL A 3 -5.50 -8.80 -18.25
CA VAL A 3 -4.58 -7.88 -17.54
C VAL A 3 -3.52 -8.65 -16.76
N GLU A 4 -3.91 -9.74 -16.09
CA GLU A 4 -3.02 -10.58 -15.28
C GLU A 4 -1.96 -11.28 -16.15
N GLU A 5 -2.36 -11.78 -17.31
CA GLU A 5 -1.45 -12.42 -18.26
C GLU A 5 -0.40 -11.43 -18.79
N VAL A 6 -0.81 -10.19 -19.10
CA VAL A 6 0.12 -9.13 -19.50
C VAL A 6 1.09 -8.81 -18.35
N GLN A 7 0.60 -8.68 -17.12
CA GLN A 7 1.45 -8.42 -15.96
C GLN A 7 2.43 -9.56 -15.70
N ARG A 8 1.99 -10.81 -15.85
CA ARG A 8 2.85 -12.01 -15.72
C ARG A 8 3.97 -11.99 -16.78
N ARG A 9 3.63 -11.72 -18.03
CA ARG A 9 4.65 -11.60 -19.10
C ARG A 9 5.67 -10.51 -18.80
N LEU A 10 5.24 -9.31 -18.39
CA LEU A 10 6.14 -8.23 -18.03
C LEU A 10 7.08 -8.60 -16.87
N TRP A 11 6.62 -9.40 -15.93
CA TRP A 11 7.42 -9.90 -14.81
C TRP A 11 8.43 -10.98 -15.25
N ASP A 12 7.99 -11.95 -16.07
CA ASP A 12 8.84 -13.02 -16.58
C ASP A 12 9.96 -12.45 -17.44
N ASP A 13 9.66 -11.51 -18.36
CA ASP A 13 10.64 -10.81 -19.17
C ASP A 13 11.68 -10.07 -18.31
N SER A 14 11.24 -9.42 -17.24
CA SER A 14 12.13 -8.70 -16.32
C SER A 14 12.98 -9.64 -15.46
N LYS A 15 12.45 -10.80 -15.05
CA LYS A 15 13.25 -11.85 -14.40
C LYS A 15 14.31 -12.42 -15.30
N ALA A 16 13.99 -12.73 -16.54
CA ALA A 16 14.94 -13.19 -17.52
C ALA A 16 16.06 -12.17 -17.77
N GLN A 17 15.72 -10.89 -17.90
CA GLN A 17 16.68 -9.79 -17.99
C GLN A 17 17.63 -9.72 -16.78
N ARG A 18 17.11 -9.92 -15.57
CA ARG A 18 17.92 -9.95 -14.34
C ARG A 18 18.88 -11.14 -14.34
N GLN A 19 18.40 -12.34 -14.62
CA GLN A 19 19.24 -13.55 -14.67
C GLN A 19 20.36 -13.42 -15.68
N HIS A 20 20.09 -12.82 -16.83
CA HIS A 20 21.11 -12.55 -17.86
C HIS A 20 22.20 -11.58 -17.39
N ARG A 21 21.86 -10.57 -16.58
CA ARG A 21 22.84 -9.65 -15.98
C ARG A 21 23.69 -10.32 -14.89
N GLU A 22 23.12 -11.25 -14.12
CA GLU A 22 23.81 -11.95 -13.02
C GLU A 22 24.73 -13.08 -13.54
N SER A 23 24.44 -13.66 -14.69
CA SER A 23 25.26 -14.68 -15.35
C SER A 23 26.41 -14.04 -16.14
N SER A 24 27.37 -13.42 -15.49
CA SER A 24 28.50 -12.66 -16.06
C SER A 24 29.42 -13.49 -16.97
N THR A 25 28.91 -14.04 -18.04
CA THR A 25 29.69 -14.44 -19.21
C THR A 25 29.39 -13.43 -20.30
N PRO A 26 30.39 -12.75 -20.89
CA PRO A 26 30.17 -11.91 -22.05
C PRO A 26 29.93 -12.83 -23.25
N LEU A 27 28.79 -13.44 -23.33
CA LEU A 27 28.26 -14.00 -24.55
C LEU A 27 27.81 -12.81 -25.40
N PHE A 28 28.38 -12.70 -26.58
CA PHE A 28 28.04 -11.73 -27.61
C PHE A 28 26.54 -11.43 -27.61
N PRO A 29 26.11 -10.16 -27.82
CA PRO A 29 24.72 -9.80 -27.90
C PRO A 29 24.09 -10.42 -29.16
N THR A 30 23.67 -11.67 -29.07
CA THR A 30 23.01 -12.40 -30.16
C THR A 30 21.50 -12.28 -30.13
N SER A 31 20.93 -11.49 -29.22
CA SER A 31 19.50 -11.22 -29.20
C SER A 31 19.23 -9.76 -29.57
N PRO A 32 18.38 -9.46 -30.55
CA PRO A 32 17.91 -8.10 -30.84
C PRO A 32 17.05 -7.50 -29.75
N HIS A 33 16.77 -8.23 -28.67
CA HIS A 33 15.96 -7.80 -27.53
C HIS A 33 16.84 -7.65 -26.30
N ASP A 34 17.08 -6.41 -25.91
CA ASP A 34 17.79 -6.03 -24.68
C ASP A 34 16.97 -6.27 -23.40
N GLY A 35 15.87 -7.02 -23.50
CA GLY A 35 14.96 -7.38 -22.41
C GLY A 35 14.09 -6.23 -21.88
N ARG A 36 14.20 -5.03 -22.48
CA ARG A 36 13.34 -3.90 -22.10
C ARG A 36 11.98 -3.99 -22.77
N ALA A 37 10.93 -3.67 -22.00
CA ALA A 37 9.56 -3.66 -22.53
C ALA A 37 9.40 -2.54 -23.58
N ARG A 38 8.76 -2.89 -24.69
CA ARG A 38 8.45 -2.00 -25.81
C ARG A 38 6.93 -1.84 -25.91
N ASN A 39 6.47 -0.76 -26.54
CA ASN A 39 5.04 -0.49 -26.79
C ASN A 39 4.19 -0.48 -25.50
N VAL A 40 4.78 -0.06 -24.36
CA VAL A 40 4.08 0.03 -23.07
C VAL A 40 2.99 1.09 -23.13
N MET A 41 3.15 2.11 -23.99
CA MET A 41 2.12 3.13 -24.21
C MET A 41 0.83 2.54 -24.77
N ASP A 42 0.88 1.43 -25.49
CA ASP A 42 -0.32 0.76 -26.02
C ASP A 42 -1.21 0.23 -24.90
N LEU A 43 -0.64 -0.16 -23.76
CA LEU A 43 -1.41 -0.52 -22.57
C LEU A 43 -2.17 0.68 -22.00
N MET A 44 -1.57 1.87 -22.01
CA MET A 44 -2.15 3.08 -21.43
C MET A 44 -3.46 3.52 -22.13
N HIS A 45 -3.62 3.19 -23.40
CA HIS A 45 -4.87 3.47 -24.12
C HIS A 45 -5.67 2.20 -24.48
N ASN A 46 -5.38 1.06 -23.86
CA ASN A 46 -6.19 -0.14 -23.98
C ASN A 46 -7.45 -0.01 -23.09
N PRO A 47 -8.67 -0.21 -23.62
CA PRO A 47 -9.92 -0.03 -22.86
C PRO A 47 -9.98 -0.88 -21.58
N THR A 48 -9.65 -2.17 -21.65
CA THR A 48 -9.69 -3.09 -20.50
C THR A 48 -8.70 -2.66 -19.42
N TRP A 49 -7.48 -2.27 -19.82
CA TRP A 49 -6.45 -1.80 -18.91
C TRP A 49 -6.85 -0.54 -18.15
N LEU A 50 -7.36 0.47 -18.87
CA LEU A 50 -7.85 1.72 -18.28
C LEU A 50 -9.06 1.50 -17.37
N THR A 51 -10.01 0.66 -17.78
CA THR A 51 -11.18 0.32 -16.97
C THR A 51 -10.75 -0.35 -15.66
N THR A 52 -9.83 -1.32 -15.72
CA THR A 52 -9.28 -1.97 -14.52
C THR A 52 -8.60 -0.95 -13.60
N ALA A 53 -7.78 -0.06 -14.15
CA ALA A 53 -7.13 1.01 -13.37
C ALA A 53 -8.17 1.94 -12.72
N ALA A 54 -9.22 2.32 -13.46
CA ALA A 54 -10.29 3.18 -12.95
C ALA A 54 -11.06 2.52 -11.80
N LEU A 55 -11.42 1.25 -11.91
CA LEU A 55 -12.11 0.50 -10.87
C LEU A 55 -11.28 0.41 -9.58
N ARG A 56 -9.99 0.09 -9.71
CA ARG A 56 -9.04 0.06 -8.59
C ARG A 56 -8.95 1.42 -7.88
N VAL A 57 -8.83 2.50 -8.64
CA VAL A 57 -8.75 3.87 -8.10
C VAL A 57 -10.06 4.28 -7.43
N MET A 58 -11.20 4.02 -8.05
CA MET A 58 -12.51 4.38 -7.51
C MET A 58 -12.79 3.67 -6.17
N LYS A 59 -12.46 2.38 -6.06
CA LYS A 59 -12.56 1.63 -4.79
C LYS A 59 -11.75 2.31 -3.68
N ARG A 60 -10.48 2.63 -3.96
CA ARG A 60 -9.56 3.26 -2.99
C ARG A 60 -9.91 4.72 -2.67
N SER A 61 -10.59 5.41 -3.57
CA SER A 61 -10.87 6.86 -3.47
C SER A 61 -12.30 7.21 -3.08
N ARG A 62 -13.18 6.24 -2.82
CA ARG A 62 -14.63 6.41 -2.64
C ARG A 62 -15.03 7.56 -1.71
N ASN A 63 -14.34 7.72 -0.58
CA ASN A 63 -14.63 8.75 0.44
C ASN A 63 -13.45 9.73 0.62
N LYS A 64 -12.55 9.84 -0.35
CA LYS A 64 -11.37 10.70 -0.25
C LYS A 64 -11.64 12.06 -0.87
N ALA A 65 -10.83 13.04 -0.46
CA ALA A 65 -10.87 14.40 -0.98
C ALA A 65 -10.55 14.44 -2.48
N PRO A 66 -11.24 15.27 -3.27
CA PRO A 66 -10.98 15.46 -4.70
C PRO A 66 -9.68 16.25 -4.96
N GLY A 67 -9.20 16.22 -6.20
CA GLY A 67 -8.12 17.06 -6.70
C GLY A 67 -8.51 18.54 -6.83
N VAL A 68 -7.78 19.27 -7.69
CA VAL A 68 -8.04 20.69 -7.99
C VAL A 68 -9.35 20.88 -8.77
N ASP A 69 -9.77 19.86 -9.54
CA ASP A 69 -10.99 19.83 -10.33
C ASP A 69 -12.28 19.63 -9.50
N GLY A 70 -12.17 19.34 -8.21
CA GLY A 70 -13.31 19.08 -7.33
C GLY A 70 -14.06 17.78 -7.62
N VAL A 71 -13.67 16.97 -8.62
CA VAL A 71 -14.38 15.78 -9.08
C VAL A 71 -14.25 14.66 -8.04
N LYS A 72 -15.39 14.17 -7.54
CA LYS A 72 -15.49 13.03 -6.64
C LYS A 72 -15.79 11.75 -7.41
N VAL A 73 -15.55 10.59 -6.80
CA VAL A 73 -15.82 9.29 -7.42
C VAL A 73 -17.27 9.18 -7.91
N ARG A 74 -18.27 9.61 -7.11
CA ARG A 74 -19.69 9.59 -7.50
C ARG A 74 -19.98 10.42 -8.75
N ASP A 75 -19.24 11.51 -8.96
CA ASP A 75 -19.43 12.42 -10.10
C ASP A 75 -18.77 11.84 -11.35
N PHE A 76 -17.66 11.12 -11.16
CA PHE A 76 -17.00 10.39 -12.24
C PHE A 76 -17.81 9.17 -12.71
N GLN A 77 -18.49 8.47 -11.79
CA GLN A 77 -19.36 7.32 -12.11
C GLN A 77 -20.51 7.68 -13.05
N LYS A 78 -20.97 8.93 -13.01
CA LYS A 78 -21.93 9.43 -14.01
C LYS A 78 -21.23 9.64 -15.35
N GLY A 79 -21.62 8.89 -16.39
CA GLY A 79 -20.97 8.90 -17.70
C GLY A 79 -19.57 8.27 -17.67
N PHE A 80 -19.39 7.19 -16.91
CA PHE A 80 -18.12 6.49 -16.71
C PHE A 80 -17.50 6.07 -18.06
N GLU A 81 -18.29 5.46 -18.94
CA GLU A 81 -17.82 4.94 -20.23
C GLU A 81 -17.31 6.07 -21.14
N ASP A 82 -18.05 7.18 -21.23
CA ASP A 82 -17.65 8.34 -22.03
C ASP A 82 -16.35 8.96 -21.52
N LYS A 83 -16.20 9.07 -20.19
CA LYS A 83 -15.00 9.62 -19.58
C LYS A 83 -13.77 8.72 -19.78
N ILE A 84 -13.94 7.40 -19.69
CA ILE A 84 -12.87 6.45 -19.99
C ILE A 84 -12.50 6.51 -21.46
N GLU A 85 -13.48 6.59 -22.36
CA GLU A 85 -13.22 6.71 -23.79
C GLU A 85 -12.52 8.03 -24.15
N GLN A 86 -12.94 9.15 -23.55
CA GLN A 86 -12.25 10.43 -23.70
C GLN A 86 -10.79 10.30 -23.24
N LEU A 87 -10.56 9.77 -22.04
CA LEU A 87 -9.23 9.57 -21.47
C LEU A 87 -8.37 8.68 -22.38
N ARG A 88 -8.95 7.61 -22.92
CA ARG A 88 -8.30 6.71 -23.87
C ARG A 88 -7.86 7.44 -25.14
N LEU A 89 -8.73 8.28 -25.70
CA LEU A 89 -8.43 9.04 -26.91
C LEU A 89 -7.33 10.09 -26.68
N GLU A 90 -7.32 10.77 -25.54
CA GLU A 90 -6.28 11.72 -25.18
C GLU A 90 -4.91 11.03 -25.02
N LEU A 91 -4.87 9.86 -24.37
CA LEU A 91 -3.66 9.05 -24.21
C LEU A 91 -3.16 8.53 -25.57
N LYS A 92 -4.06 8.02 -26.44
CA LYS A 92 -3.74 7.54 -27.78
C LYS A 92 -3.15 8.64 -28.66
N ARG A 93 -3.72 9.85 -28.61
CA ARG A 93 -3.26 11.02 -29.35
C ARG A 93 -1.99 11.65 -28.75
N GLY A 94 -1.60 11.28 -27.52
CA GLY A 94 -0.49 11.89 -26.79
C GLY A 94 -0.80 13.31 -26.29
N THR A 95 -2.07 13.72 -26.26
CA THR A 95 -2.52 15.06 -25.83
C THR A 95 -2.82 15.14 -24.34
N TYR A 96 -2.87 14.00 -23.63
CA TYR A 96 -3.17 13.98 -22.20
C TYR A 96 -2.16 14.81 -21.41
N GLN A 97 -2.67 15.74 -20.58
CA GLN A 97 -1.88 16.60 -19.70
C GLN A 97 -2.34 16.41 -18.26
N PRO A 98 -1.45 15.91 -17.35
CA PRO A 98 -1.76 15.83 -15.93
C PRO A 98 -2.05 17.21 -15.34
N GLN A 99 -3.04 17.28 -14.47
CA GLN A 99 -3.33 18.52 -13.73
C GLN A 99 -2.39 18.66 -12.53
N SER A 100 -2.25 19.91 -12.05
CA SER A 100 -1.49 20.17 -10.83
C SER A 100 -2.15 19.50 -9.61
N LEU A 101 -1.32 19.13 -8.63
CA LEU A 101 -1.83 18.50 -7.42
C LEU A 101 -2.33 19.55 -6.43
N ARG A 102 -3.48 19.30 -5.81
CA ARG A 102 -3.99 20.14 -4.73
C ARG A 102 -3.20 19.89 -3.45
N ARG A 103 -2.50 20.91 -2.95
CA ARG A 103 -1.74 20.81 -1.70
C ARG A 103 -2.63 20.85 -0.47
N VAL A 104 -2.40 19.92 0.45
CA VAL A 104 -3.03 19.91 1.77
C VAL A 104 -1.93 19.69 2.82
N MET A 105 -1.93 20.48 3.86
CA MET A 105 -0.98 20.34 4.95
C MET A 105 -1.54 19.42 6.04
N ILE A 106 -0.81 18.37 6.38
CA ILE A 106 -1.18 17.41 7.43
C ILE A 106 -0.21 17.54 8.60
N PRO A 107 -0.70 17.72 9.85
CA PRO A 107 0.19 17.81 11.01
C PRO A 107 0.93 16.49 11.27
N LYS A 108 2.24 16.57 11.49
CA LYS A 108 3.07 15.47 11.97
C LYS A 108 2.99 15.40 13.50
N ALA A 109 3.30 14.24 14.08
CA ALA A 109 3.38 14.01 15.53
C ALA A 109 4.40 14.92 16.26
N ASN A 110 5.30 15.58 15.54
CA ASN A 110 6.27 16.54 16.09
C ASN A 110 5.85 18.01 15.91
N GLY A 111 4.58 18.28 15.57
CA GLY A 111 4.03 19.62 15.34
C GLY A 111 4.39 20.25 13.98
N LYS A 112 5.34 19.67 13.21
CA LYS A 112 5.64 20.13 11.85
C LYS A 112 4.53 19.69 10.89
N MET A 113 4.30 20.46 9.83
CA MET A 113 3.34 20.14 8.78
C MET A 113 3.99 19.27 7.70
N ARG A 114 3.21 18.32 7.16
CA ARG A 114 3.59 17.51 6.02
C ARG A 114 2.75 17.93 4.81
N PRO A 115 3.37 18.38 3.71
CA PRO A 115 2.64 18.67 2.49
C PRO A 115 2.19 17.37 1.83
N LEU A 116 0.90 17.23 1.53
CA LEU A 116 0.33 16.15 0.75
C LEU A 116 -0.25 16.72 -0.54
N GLY A 117 0.10 16.13 -1.68
CA GLY A 117 -0.48 16.47 -2.97
C GLY A 117 -1.64 15.52 -3.30
N ILE A 118 -2.81 16.05 -3.60
CA ILE A 118 -3.98 15.26 -4.00
C ILE A 118 -4.16 15.39 -5.51
N PRO A 119 -3.88 14.33 -6.31
CA PRO A 119 -4.13 14.34 -7.75
C PRO A 119 -5.62 14.31 -8.07
N CYS A 120 -5.99 14.80 -9.24
CA CYS A 120 -7.32 14.63 -9.82
C CYS A 120 -7.65 13.15 -10.06
N LEU A 121 -8.92 12.82 -10.20
CA LEU A 121 -9.33 11.42 -10.32
C LEU A 121 -8.82 10.79 -11.61
N CYS A 122 -8.88 11.51 -12.74
CA CYS A 122 -8.31 11.06 -14.02
C CYS A 122 -6.80 10.80 -13.90
N ASP A 123 -6.06 11.72 -13.25
CA ASP A 123 -4.63 11.55 -13.01
C ASP A 123 -4.32 10.31 -12.19
N LYS A 124 -5.12 10.04 -11.14
CA LYS A 124 -4.98 8.80 -10.35
C LYS A 124 -5.19 7.55 -11.22
N ILE A 125 -6.15 7.59 -12.15
CA ILE A 125 -6.45 6.47 -13.07
C ILE A 125 -5.26 6.22 -13.99
N VAL A 126 -4.72 7.26 -14.62
CA VAL A 126 -3.55 7.11 -15.51
C VAL A 126 -2.31 6.68 -14.72
N GLN A 127 -2.08 7.23 -13.53
CA GLN A 127 -0.99 6.78 -12.65
C GLN A 127 -1.15 5.32 -12.22
N GLU A 128 -2.37 4.84 -11.96
CA GLU A 128 -2.63 3.43 -11.67
C GLU A 128 -2.36 2.55 -12.89
N ALA A 129 -2.75 2.99 -14.09
CA ALA A 129 -2.43 2.29 -15.33
C ALA A 129 -0.92 2.15 -15.54
N ILE A 130 -0.15 3.23 -15.30
CA ILE A 130 1.32 3.22 -15.32
C ILE A 130 1.86 2.28 -14.23
N ARG A 131 1.33 2.32 -13.00
CA ARG A 131 1.74 1.45 -11.90
C ARG A 131 1.52 -0.02 -12.24
N MET A 132 0.38 -0.37 -12.80
CA MET A 132 0.05 -1.74 -13.23
C MET A 132 1.05 -2.30 -14.24
N ALA A 133 1.62 -1.46 -15.09
CA ALA A 133 2.66 -1.88 -16.04
C ALA A 133 4.06 -1.99 -15.40
N LEU A 134 4.44 -1.01 -14.58
CA LEU A 134 5.79 -0.94 -14.01
C LEU A 134 5.99 -1.83 -12.79
N GLU A 135 4.95 -2.05 -11.96
CA GLU A 135 5.06 -2.82 -10.71
C GLU A 135 5.63 -4.23 -10.94
N PRO A 136 5.10 -5.07 -11.86
CA PRO A 136 5.68 -6.39 -12.11
C PRO A 136 7.14 -6.32 -12.55
N MET A 137 7.51 -5.33 -13.37
CA MET A 137 8.88 -5.18 -13.85
C MET A 137 9.86 -4.87 -12.71
N PHE A 138 9.46 -4.00 -11.77
CA PHE A 138 10.31 -3.64 -10.63
C PHE A 138 10.29 -4.69 -9.53
N GLU A 139 9.15 -5.33 -9.26
CA GLU A 139 9.04 -6.40 -8.27
C GLU A 139 9.96 -7.59 -8.60
N ALA A 140 10.19 -7.88 -9.89
CA ALA A 140 11.15 -8.89 -10.33
C ALA A 140 12.61 -8.58 -9.90
N GLU A 141 12.95 -7.30 -9.65
CA GLU A 141 14.30 -6.84 -9.30
C GLU A 141 14.46 -6.34 -7.88
N PHE A 142 13.37 -6.01 -7.20
CA PHE A 142 13.46 -5.48 -5.85
C PHE A 142 14.10 -6.48 -4.90
N HIS A 143 15.02 -5.97 -4.09
CA HIS A 143 15.71 -6.78 -3.09
C HIS A 143 14.74 -7.30 -2.03
N ASN A 144 14.92 -8.56 -1.58
CA ASN A 144 14.03 -9.21 -0.62
C ASN A 144 13.99 -8.53 0.76
N ASN A 145 14.99 -7.75 1.13
CA ASN A 145 15.03 -7.01 2.39
C ASN A 145 14.41 -5.60 2.28
N SER A 146 13.74 -5.27 1.18
CA SER A 146 12.91 -4.08 1.00
C SER A 146 11.44 -4.43 1.19
N TYR A 147 10.73 -3.70 2.07
CA TYR A 147 9.38 -4.07 2.53
C TYR A 147 8.32 -2.99 2.29
N GLY A 148 8.67 -1.71 2.33
CA GLY A 148 7.71 -0.61 2.25
C GLY A 148 7.07 -0.46 0.88
N PHE A 149 5.75 -0.24 0.83
CA PHE A 149 4.97 0.00 -0.38
C PHE A 149 5.05 -1.11 -1.46
N ARG A 150 5.31 -2.34 -1.04
CA ARG A 150 5.38 -3.51 -1.92
C ARG A 150 4.22 -4.46 -1.65
N PRO A 151 3.70 -5.16 -2.68
CA PRO A 151 2.70 -6.20 -2.51
C PRO A 151 3.16 -7.28 -1.51
N ASN A 152 2.23 -7.84 -0.74
CA ASN A 152 2.45 -8.95 0.20
C ASN A 152 3.53 -8.68 1.27
N ARG A 153 3.96 -7.41 1.45
CA ARG A 153 4.97 -7.01 2.44
C ARG A 153 4.38 -6.02 3.44
N SER A 154 4.83 -6.12 4.68
CA SER A 154 4.32 -5.31 5.78
C SER A 154 5.43 -4.78 6.68
N THR A 155 5.07 -3.82 7.52
CA THR A 155 5.95 -3.32 8.59
C THR A 155 6.43 -4.46 9.50
N HIS A 156 5.55 -5.41 9.84
CA HIS A 156 5.90 -6.55 10.69
C HIS A 156 7.00 -7.41 10.06
N HIS A 157 6.98 -7.64 8.75
CA HIS A 157 8.04 -8.37 8.06
C HIS A 157 9.41 -7.70 8.22
N ALA A 158 9.46 -6.36 8.11
CA ALA A 158 10.71 -5.60 8.34
C ALA A 158 11.19 -5.72 9.79
N ILE A 159 10.29 -5.60 10.77
CA ILE A 159 10.60 -5.74 12.21
C ILE A 159 11.12 -7.15 12.54
N PHE A 160 10.46 -8.19 12.05
CA PHE A 160 10.91 -9.56 12.26
C PHE A 160 12.24 -9.83 11.57
N ARG A 161 12.50 -9.23 10.40
CA ARG A 161 13.82 -9.31 9.77
C ARG A 161 14.92 -8.72 10.66
N CYS A 162 14.67 -7.57 11.27
CA CYS A 162 15.59 -6.97 12.23
C CYS A 162 15.82 -7.90 13.43
N GLN A 163 14.75 -8.49 13.99
CA GLN A 163 14.85 -9.45 15.10
C GLN A 163 15.68 -10.69 14.73
N GLN A 164 15.52 -11.24 13.53
CA GLN A 164 16.31 -12.36 13.03
C GLN A 164 17.80 -12.01 12.96
N LEU A 165 18.13 -10.81 12.45
CA LEU A 165 19.53 -10.36 12.37
C LEU A 165 20.14 -10.23 13.76
N MET A 166 19.42 -9.69 14.74
CA MET A 166 19.86 -9.61 16.13
C MET A 166 20.11 -11.02 16.72
N ARG A 167 19.25 -12.00 16.47
CA ARG A 167 19.47 -13.42 16.87
C ARG A 167 20.73 -14.00 16.24
N SER A 168 21.08 -13.57 15.02
CA SER A 168 22.27 -14.03 14.28
C SER A 168 23.56 -13.31 14.67
N LYS A 169 23.62 -12.74 15.88
CA LYS A 169 24.80 -12.06 16.46
C LYS A 169 25.27 -10.80 15.73
N PHE A 170 24.36 -10.11 15.03
CA PHE A 170 24.60 -8.75 14.56
C PHE A 170 24.44 -7.79 15.73
N THR A 171 25.47 -7.00 16.02
CA THR A 171 25.61 -6.23 17.27
C THR A 171 25.55 -4.72 17.08
N TRP A 172 26.01 -4.21 15.95
CA TRP A 172 25.93 -2.79 15.60
C TRP A 172 24.85 -2.55 14.57
N VAL A 173 24.10 -1.48 14.73
CA VAL A 173 23.04 -1.05 13.82
C VAL A 173 23.31 0.37 13.39
N ILE A 174 23.25 0.62 12.07
CA ILE A 174 23.16 1.96 11.50
C ILE A 174 21.67 2.18 11.24
N GLU A 175 21.04 3.06 11.99
CA GLU A 175 19.68 3.56 11.73
C GLU A 175 19.80 4.69 10.73
N GLY A 176 19.09 4.66 9.62
CA GLY A 176 19.19 5.69 8.61
C GLY A 176 17.84 6.15 8.09
N ASP A 177 17.74 7.45 7.84
CA ASP A 177 16.59 8.13 7.24
C ASP A 177 17.11 9.02 6.11
N VAL A 178 16.46 8.97 4.96
CA VAL A 178 16.78 9.82 3.82
C VAL A 178 16.05 11.14 3.96
N LYS A 179 16.79 12.26 3.94
CA LYS A 179 16.22 13.60 4.10
C LYS A 179 15.23 13.89 2.98
N ALA A 180 13.95 14.10 3.35
CA ALA A 180 12.88 14.47 2.43
C ALA A 180 12.86 13.63 1.13
N CYS A 181 13.06 12.33 1.22
CA CYS A 181 13.28 11.41 0.09
C CYS A 181 12.32 11.67 -1.08
N PHE A 182 11.00 11.70 -0.82
CA PHE A 182 10.00 11.90 -1.86
C PHE A 182 10.09 13.28 -2.53
N ASP A 183 10.52 14.31 -1.80
CA ASP A 183 10.58 15.70 -2.28
C ASP A 183 11.92 16.00 -2.98
N GLU A 184 12.98 15.19 -2.71
CA GLU A 184 14.34 15.46 -3.18
C GLU A 184 14.81 14.53 -4.32
N ILE A 185 14.14 13.40 -4.58
CA ILE A 185 14.52 12.47 -5.66
C ILE A 185 14.54 13.22 -7.00
N SER A 186 15.69 13.18 -7.69
CA SER A 186 15.85 13.79 -9.01
C SER A 186 14.95 13.13 -10.06
N HIS A 187 14.20 13.92 -10.85
CA HIS A 187 13.44 13.42 -12.00
C HIS A 187 14.34 12.65 -12.98
N LYS A 188 15.60 13.09 -13.15
CA LYS A 188 16.60 12.40 -13.98
C LYS A 188 16.90 10.99 -13.44
N ALA A 189 17.02 10.81 -12.12
CA ALA A 189 17.25 9.50 -11.50
C ALA A 189 16.03 8.58 -11.72
N ILE A 190 14.82 9.09 -11.55
CA ILE A 190 13.58 8.35 -11.78
C ILE A 190 13.49 7.89 -13.25
N LEU A 191 13.63 8.82 -14.19
CA LEU A 191 13.57 8.50 -15.62
C LEU A 191 14.67 7.51 -16.04
N LYS A 192 15.87 7.61 -15.43
CA LYS A 192 16.96 6.66 -15.68
C LYS A 192 16.56 5.23 -15.28
N VAL A 193 16.05 5.02 -14.06
CA VAL A 193 15.67 3.67 -13.59
C VAL A 193 14.49 3.09 -14.37
N VAL A 194 13.52 3.93 -14.80
CA VAL A 194 12.43 3.47 -15.65
C VAL A 194 12.93 3.09 -17.04
N ARG A 195 13.85 3.87 -17.61
CA ARG A 195 14.46 3.59 -18.93
C ARG A 195 15.29 2.30 -18.96
N GLU A 196 15.78 1.85 -17.81
CA GLU A 196 16.42 0.53 -17.70
C GLU A 196 15.42 -0.63 -17.94
N LYS A 197 14.11 -0.37 -17.82
CA LYS A 197 13.02 -1.36 -17.98
C LYS A 197 12.19 -1.17 -19.24
N VAL A 198 12.03 0.07 -19.67
CA VAL A 198 11.11 0.43 -20.75
C VAL A 198 11.84 1.18 -21.85
N LEU A 199 11.67 0.70 -23.09
CA LEU A 199 12.15 1.34 -24.31
C LEU A 199 10.93 1.85 -25.11
N ASP A 200 10.26 2.87 -24.57
CA ASP A 200 9.09 3.52 -25.17
C ASP A 200 9.11 5.01 -24.82
N ASN A 201 9.44 5.84 -25.80
CA ASN A 201 9.60 7.27 -25.57
C ASN A 201 8.27 7.96 -25.21
N LYS A 202 7.15 7.54 -25.82
CA LYS A 202 5.84 8.12 -25.51
C LYS A 202 5.42 7.84 -24.07
N PHE A 203 5.70 6.63 -23.58
CA PHE A 203 5.47 6.26 -22.19
C PHE A 203 6.40 7.03 -21.24
N MET A 204 7.66 7.21 -21.59
CA MET A 204 8.63 8.01 -20.82
C MET A 204 8.20 9.49 -20.75
N ASP A 205 7.68 10.05 -21.83
CA ASP A 205 7.15 11.42 -21.86
C ASP A 205 5.93 11.57 -20.97
N LEU A 206 5.04 10.57 -20.94
CA LEU A 206 3.88 10.57 -20.04
C LEU A 206 4.33 10.61 -18.57
N ILE A 207 5.31 9.79 -18.17
CA ILE A 207 5.86 9.83 -16.81
C ILE A 207 6.48 11.20 -16.51
N ASN A 208 7.26 11.75 -17.45
CA ASN A 208 7.89 13.06 -17.28
C ASN A 208 6.85 14.18 -17.10
N ARG A 209 5.71 14.14 -17.81
CA ARG A 209 4.59 15.07 -17.61
C ARG A 209 4.03 14.98 -16.20
N PHE A 210 3.86 13.79 -15.64
CA PHE A 210 3.43 13.60 -14.25
C PHE A 210 4.44 14.15 -13.23
N LEU A 211 5.72 13.97 -13.47
CA LEU A 211 6.76 14.52 -12.59
C LEU A 211 6.77 16.06 -12.61
N LYS A 212 6.43 16.68 -13.74
CA LYS A 212 6.40 18.12 -13.94
C LYS A 212 5.03 18.79 -13.72
N ALA A 213 4.00 18.02 -13.37
CA ALA A 213 2.62 18.53 -13.27
C ALA A 213 2.43 19.69 -12.26
N GLY A 214 3.38 19.89 -11.35
CA GLY A 214 3.34 20.98 -10.38
C GLY A 214 2.37 20.74 -9.22
N VAL A 215 2.40 21.64 -8.28
CA VAL A 215 1.54 21.61 -7.08
C VAL A 215 0.85 22.96 -6.94
N GLN A 216 -0.46 22.93 -6.76
CA GLN A 216 -1.26 24.13 -6.54
C GLN A 216 -1.32 24.47 -5.04
N VAL A 217 -0.88 25.69 -4.71
CA VAL A 217 -0.92 26.27 -3.35
C VAL A 217 -1.67 27.58 -3.45
N ASP A 218 -2.77 27.71 -2.72
CA ASP A 218 -3.59 28.94 -2.69
C ASP A 218 -3.96 29.48 -4.09
N GLY A 219 -4.30 28.57 -5.02
CA GLY A 219 -4.68 28.92 -6.39
C GLY A 219 -3.51 29.05 -7.37
N VAL A 220 -2.27 29.16 -6.90
CA VAL A 220 -1.07 29.33 -7.75
C VAL A 220 -0.38 27.98 -7.97
N VAL A 221 -0.08 27.66 -9.24
CA VAL A 221 0.66 26.44 -9.60
C VAL A 221 2.16 26.70 -9.48
N GLN A 222 2.81 25.93 -8.63
CA GLN A 222 4.26 25.92 -8.48
C GLN A 222 4.84 24.74 -9.26
N PRO A 223 5.80 24.94 -10.18
CA PRO A 223 6.43 23.85 -10.91
C PRO A 223 7.24 22.96 -9.96
N THR A 224 7.38 21.69 -10.32
CA THR A 224 8.22 20.72 -9.61
C THR A 224 9.44 20.39 -10.47
N GLU A 225 10.64 20.72 -10.00
CA GLU A 225 11.90 20.41 -10.68
C GLU A 225 12.50 19.08 -10.22
N LYS A 226 12.13 18.64 -9.02
CA LYS A 226 12.57 17.41 -8.38
C LYS A 226 11.45 16.86 -7.50
N GLY A 227 11.63 15.62 -7.07
CA GLY A 227 10.70 14.93 -6.19
C GLY A 227 9.60 14.19 -6.93
N VAL A 228 8.92 13.35 -6.18
CA VAL A 228 7.66 12.73 -6.57
C VAL A 228 6.57 13.21 -5.62
N PRO A 229 5.39 13.55 -6.13
CA PRO A 229 4.35 14.13 -5.28
C PRO A 229 3.96 13.16 -4.16
N GLN A 230 4.05 13.61 -2.89
CA GLN A 230 3.53 12.85 -1.76
C GLN A 230 2.01 12.73 -1.87
N GLY A 231 1.51 11.52 -2.21
CA GLY A 231 0.09 11.24 -2.44
C GLY A 231 -0.24 10.83 -3.88
N GLY A 232 0.71 10.90 -4.80
CA GLY A 232 0.58 10.28 -6.12
C GLY A 232 0.53 8.75 -6.02
N VAL A 233 -0.23 8.11 -6.89
CA VAL A 233 -0.42 6.64 -6.90
C VAL A 233 0.87 5.91 -7.27
N ILE A 234 1.63 6.47 -8.21
CA ILE A 234 2.89 5.88 -8.72
C ILE A 234 4.11 6.26 -7.87
N SER A 235 4.03 7.32 -7.05
CA SER A 235 5.18 7.90 -6.34
C SER A 235 5.93 6.90 -5.46
N PRO A 236 5.28 6.02 -4.67
CA PRO A 236 5.97 5.02 -3.86
C PRO A 236 6.77 4.00 -4.69
N LEU A 237 6.23 3.58 -5.84
CA LEU A 237 6.91 2.64 -6.73
C LEU A 237 8.17 3.26 -7.34
N LEU A 238 8.08 4.50 -7.83
CA LEU A 238 9.21 5.22 -8.41
C LEU A 238 10.31 5.50 -7.38
N ALA A 239 9.93 5.89 -6.15
CA ALA A 239 10.88 6.07 -5.06
C ALA A 239 11.59 4.75 -4.71
N ASN A 240 10.85 3.65 -4.59
CA ASN A 240 11.43 2.34 -4.37
C ASN A 240 12.35 1.89 -5.51
N ALA A 241 12.01 2.18 -6.76
CA ALA A 241 12.86 1.85 -7.92
C ALA A 241 14.23 2.55 -7.84
N VAL A 242 14.26 3.82 -7.44
CA VAL A 242 15.54 4.55 -7.21
C VAL A 242 16.28 3.98 -6.01
N LEU A 243 15.59 3.77 -4.87
CA LEU A 243 16.21 3.26 -3.64
C LEU A 243 16.65 1.79 -3.75
N ASN A 244 16.15 1.03 -4.72
CA ASN A 244 16.64 -0.32 -4.99
C ASN A 244 18.14 -0.35 -5.36
N LYS A 245 18.69 0.75 -5.88
CA LYS A 245 20.15 0.88 -6.09
C LYS A 245 20.90 0.85 -4.75
N LEU A 246 20.36 1.49 -3.72
CA LEU A 246 20.89 1.39 -2.35
C LEU A 246 20.78 -0.03 -1.80
N ASP A 247 19.66 -0.72 -2.04
CA ASP A 247 19.46 -2.09 -1.56
C ASP A 247 20.54 -3.04 -2.09
N TRP A 248 20.85 -2.95 -3.38
CA TRP A 248 21.91 -3.77 -4.01
C TRP A 248 23.30 -3.34 -3.55
N PHE A 249 23.56 -2.03 -3.41
CA PHE A 249 24.82 -1.56 -2.80
C PHE A 249 25.00 -2.13 -1.39
N LEU A 250 23.96 -2.12 -0.54
CA LEU A 250 24.00 -2.70 0.80
C LEU A 250 24.14 -4.23 0.79
N HIS A 251 23.55 -4.89 -0.22
CA HIS A 251 23.76 -6.32 -0.44
C HIS A 251 25.26 -6.62 -0.66
N ASP A 252 25.92 -5.84 -1.50
CA ASP A 252 27.34 -6.03 -1.85
C ASP A 252 28.29 -5.73 -0.68
N GLN A 253 27.86 -4.94 0.33
CA GLN A 253 28.64 -4.75 1.57
C GLN A 253 28.60 -6.01 2.49
N GLY A 254 27.69 -6.95 2.21
CA GLY A 254 27.56 -8.20 2.94
C GLY A 254 28.38 -9.33 2.34
N MET A 255 28.58 -10.39 3.12
CA MET A 255 29.21 -11.62 2.66
C MET A 255 28.15 -12.63 2.20
N HIS A 256 28.28 -13.18 0.99
CA HIS A 256 27.33 -14.11 0.39
C HIS A 256 28.03 -15.41 -0.10
N GLY A 257 27.24 -16.48 -0.23
CA GLY A 257 27.69 -17.76 -0.79
C GLY A 257 29.00 -18.29 -0.18
N LYS A 258 29.91 -18.78 -1.00
CA LYS A 258 31.22 -19.32 -0.59
C LYS A 258 32.11 -18.26 0.08
N VAL A 259 31.97 -16.97 -0.28
CA VAL A 259 32.70 -15.85 0.34
C VAL A 259 32.28 -15.67 1.78
N ARG A 260 31.01 -15.89 2.12
CA ARG A 260 30.49 -15.84 3.50
C ARG A 260 31.18 -16.87 4.41
N ALA A 261 31.29 -18.12 3.94
CA ALA A 261 31.92 -19.17 4.75
C ALA A 261 33.40 -18.85 5.04
N ARG A 262 34.18 -18.46 4.02
CA ARG A 262 35.60 -18.08 4.16
C ARG A 262 35.76 -16.83 5.03
N GLY A 263 34.98 -15.79 4.79
CA GLY A 263 35.00 -14.55 5.58
C GLY A 263 34.57 -14.76 7.02
N TYR A 264 33.62 -15.66 7.27
CA TYR A 264 33.18 -16.04 8.61
C TYR A 264 34.32 -16.69 9.41
N LEU A 265 35.05 -17.62 8.79
CA LEU A 265 36.24 -18.26 9.40
C LEU A 265 37.37 -17.25 9.64
N ALA A 266 37.53 -16.27 8.73
CA ALA A 266 38.54 -15.21 8.87
C ALA A 266 38.12 -14.05 9.81
N GLY A 267 36.97 -14.13 10.47
CA GLY A 267 36.52 -13.09 11.40
C GLY A 267 36.12 -11.76 10.73
N ARG A 268 35.92 -11.72 9.42
CA ARG A 268 35.60 -10.49 8.67
C ARG A 268 34.21 -9.94 9.04
N PRO A 269 34.02 -8.61 9.07
CA PRO A 269 32.70 -8.01 9.24
C PRO A 269 31.73 -8.43 8.15
N ASP A 270 30.46 -8.68 8.53
CA ASP A 270 29.34 -8.93 7.62
C ASP A 270 28.25 -7.89 7.86
N ALA A 271 27.65 -7.37 6.81
CA ALA A 271 26.57 -6.39 6.86
C ALA A 271 25.30 -6.95 6.23
N ARG A 272 24.17 -6.72 6.88
CA ARG A 272 22.82 -7.06 6.40
C ARG A 272 21.88 -5.89 6.67
N PHE A 273 20.79 -5.80 5.93
CA PHE A 273 19.89 -4.69 6.09
C PHE A 273 18.40 -5.10 6.07
N ALA A 274 17.57 -4.17 6.51
CA ALA A 274 16.13 -4.14 6.30
C ALA A 274 15.73 -2.70 5.95
N ARG A 275 14.96 -2.51 4.87
CA ARG A 275 14.47 -1.19 4.43
C ARG A 275 12.95 -1.19 4.35
N TYR A 276 12.34 -0.11 4.84
CA TYR A 276 10.92 0.17 4.67
C TYR A 276 10.73 1.57 4.11
N ALA A 277 10.56 1.68 2.79
CA ALA A 277 10.57 2.95 2.04
C ALA A 277 11.89 3.71 2.25
N ASP A 278 11.85 4.89 2.82
CA ASP A 278 12.98 5.76 3.15
C ASP A 278 13.65 5.44 4.50
N ASP A 279 12.99 4.69 5.37
CA ASP A 279 13.56 4.21 6.65
C ASP A 279 14.33 2.89 6.45
N TRP A 280 15.53 2.78 6.96
CA TRP A 280 16.34 1.57 6.85
C TRP A 280 17.26 1.35 8.06
N CYS A 281 17.60 0.08 8.28
CA CYS A 281 18.56 -0.34 9.28
C CYS A 281 19.60 -1.26 8.64
N VAL A 282 20.89 -0.97 8.85
CA VAL A 282 22.00 -1.86 8.46
C VAL A 282 22.61 -2.45 9.71
N PHE A 283 22.63 -3.77 9.77
CA PHE A 283 23.15 -4.55 10.88
C PHE A 283 24.55 -5.07 10.56
N ILE A 284 25.47 -5.01 11.52
CA ILE A 284 26.87 -5.39 11.36
C ILE A 284 27.23 -6.40 12.43
N THR A 285 27.85 -7.52 12.02
CA THR A 285 28.46 -8.50 12.90
C THR A 285 29.98 -8.48 12.75
N ARG A 286 30.72 -8.79 13.84
CA ARG A 286 32.20 -8.84 13.87
C ARG A 286 32.89 -7.54 13.47
N GLY A 287 32.17 -6.44 13.38
CA GLY A 287 32.70 -5.10 13.15
C GLY A 287 32.75 -4.28 14.45
N SER A 288 33.65 -3.32 14.48
CA SER A 288 33.70 -2.30 15.53
C SER A 288 32.72 -1.17 15.23
N LYS A 289 32.49 -0.28 16.22
CA LYS A 289 31.76 0.97 16.02
C LYS A 289 32.38 1.80 14.88
N ARG A 290 33.70 1.89 14.83
CA ARG A 290 34.45 2.59 13.78
C ARG A 290 34.17 2.01 12.39
N TYR A 291 34.03 0.68 12.26
CA TYR A 291 33.64 0.05 11.00
C TYR A 291 32.21 0.48 10.58
N ALA A 292 31.28 0.48 11.53
CA ALA A 292 29.91 0.92 11.28
C ALA A 292 29.83 2.39 10.86
N GLU A 293 30.60 3.26 11.52
CA GLU A 293 30.71 4.67 11.15
C GLU A 293 31.31 4.85 9.74
N GLY A 294 32.37 4.08 9.40
CA GLY A 294 32.91 4.09 8.04
C GLY A 294 31.94 3.60 6.97
N LEU A 295 31.13 2.59 7.27
CA LEU A 295 30.08 2.12 6.37
C LEU A 295 28.97 3.17 6.21
N ARG A 296 28.58 3.86 7.29
CA ARG A 296 27.62 4.99 7.20
C ARG A 296 28.08 6.06 6.23
N GLU A 297 29.35 6.45 6.25
CA GLU A 297 29.92 7.43 5.34
C GLU A 297 29.89 6.93 3.87
N LYS A 298 30.20 5.65 3.63
CA LYS A 298 30.06 5.05 2.30
C LYS A 298 28.62 5.07 1.78
N ILE A 299 27.65 4.80 2.65
CA ILE A 299 26.21 4.87 2.34
C ILE A 299 25.82 6.30 1.98
N ARG A 300 26.29 7.30 2.76
CA ARG A 300 26.05 8.72 2.47
C ARG A 300 26.58 9.11 1.09
N ASP A 301 27.82 8.76 0.80
CA ASP A 301 28.45 9.10 -0.47
C ASP A 301 27.78 8.40 -1.65
N PHE A 302 27.37 7.14 -1.48
CA PHE A 302 26.62 6.40 -2.49
C PHE A 302 25.25 7.05 -2.77
N LEU A 303 24.49 7.40 -1.75
CA LEU A 303 23.19 8.07 -1.90
C LEU A 303 23.32 9.40 -2.64
N ARG A 304 24.32 10.21 -2.27
CA ARG A 304 24.59 11.49 -2.91
C ARG A 304 24.97 11.34 -4.38
N THR A 305 25.89 10.43 -4.71
CA THR A 305 26.43 10.30 -6.06
C THR A 305 25.51 9.52 -7.00
N THR A 306 24.84 8.48 -6.51
CA THR A 306 24.05 7.56 -7.35
C THR A 306 22.57 7.91 -7.36
N CYS A 307 21.99 8.29 -6.20
CA CYS A 307 20.57 8.58 -6.08
C CYS A 307 20.25 10.09 -6.08
N GLY A 308 21.26 10.94 -5.87
CA GLY A 308 21.06 12.39 -5.69
C GLY A 308 20.35 12.74 -4.39
N LEU A 309 20.50 11.91 -3.35
CA LEU A 309 19.81 12.01 -2.06
C LEU A 309 20.78 12.24 -0.92
N GLU A 310 20.34 12.97 0.10
CA GLU A 310 21.10 13.26 1.30
C GLU A 310 20.62 12.44 2.50
N LEU A 311 21.55 11.96 3.33
CA LEU A 311 21.20 11.38 4.63
C LEU A 311 20.76 12.46 5.61
N SER A 312 19.75 12.15 6.43
CA SER A 312 19.41 12.96 7.59
C SER A 312 20.43 12.75 8.70
N VAL A 313 21.35 13.68 8.88
CA VAL A 313 22.42 13.63 9.92
C VAL A 313 21.81 13.48 11.32
N GLU A 314 20.72 14.21 11.57
CA GLU A 314 20.02 14.22 12.88
C GLU A 314 19.35 12.87 13.22
N LYS A 315 19.05 12.03 12.22
CA LYS A 315 18.34 10.78 12.39
C LYS A 315 19.16 9.55 12.03
N THR A 316 20.40 9.72 11.56
CA THR A 316 21.27 8.61 11.19
C THR A 316 22.27 8.33 12.31
N HIS A 317 22.01 7.28 13.07
CA HIS A 317 22.79 6.93 14.25
C HIS A 317 23.45 5.56 14.10
N VAL A 318 24.58 5.38 14.80
CA VAL A 318 25.22 4.08 14.98
C VAL A 318 25.02 3.64 16.42
N THR A 319 24.19 2.62 16.62
CA THR A 319 23.71 2.16 17.93
C THR A 319 24.12 0.71 18.17
N HIS A 320 24.50 0.35 19.38
CA HIS A 320 24.68 -1.06 19.76
C HIS A 320 23.32 -1.68 20.09
N VAL A 321 23.07 -2.93 19.66
CA VAL A 321 21.76 -3.60 19.87
C VAL A 321 21.35 -3.72 21.34
N ARG A 322 22.30 -3.68 22.30
CA ARG A 322 22.00 -3.66 23.74
C ARG A 322 21.47 -2.33 24.25
N ASP A 323 21.81 -1.22 23.57
CA ASP A 323 21.27 0.10 23.90
C ASP A 323 19.85 0.27 23.37
N GLY A 324 19.49 -0.55 22.38
CA GLY A 324 18.22 -0.57 21.69
C GLY A 324 18.05 0.63 20.76
N PHE A 325 17.29 0.43 19.69
CA PHE A 325 17.02 1.42 18.65
C PHE A 325 15.54 1.43 18.28
N ASP A 326 15.07 2.55 17.72
CA ASP A 326 13.68 2.74 17.34
C ASP A 326 13.52 2.55 15.82
N PHE A 327 12.68 1.62 15.38
CA PHE A 327 12.36 1.39 13.97
C PHE A 327 10.88 1.15 13.77
N LEU A 328 10.26 1.89 12.83
CA LEU A 328 8.85 1.75 12.44
C LEU A 328 7.88 1.74 13.64
N GLY A 329 8.11 2.61 14.62
CA GLY A 329 7.24 2.73 15.80
C GLY A 329 7.45 1.67 16.88
N PHE A 330 8.41 0.77 16.72
CA PHE A 330 8.85 -0.22 17.70
C PHE A 330 10.24 0.13 18.21
N ARG A 331 10.54 -0.30 19.44
CA ARG A 331 11.88 -0.32 20.00
C ARG A 331 12.41 -1.75 19.96
N LEU A 332 13.53 -1.95 19.31
CA LEU A 332 14.24 -3.23 19.27
C LEU A 332 15.44 -3.17 20.19
N ILE A 333 15.61 -4.18 21.03
CA ILE A 333 16.69 -4.26 22.00
C ILE A 333 17.14 -5.70 22.22
N MET A 334 18.44 -5.91 22.37
CA MET A 334 18.98 -7.18 22.84
C MET A 334 19.02 -7.17 24.39
N ASP A 335 18.16 -7.96 25.00
CA ASP A 335 18.03 -8.04 26.45
C ASP A 335 18.55 -9.40 26.97
N THR A 336 18.95 -9.44 28.21
CA THR A 336 19.34 -10.69 28.85
C THR A 336 18.11 -11.39 29.40
N GLY A 337 17.80 -12.57 28.84
CA GLY A 337 16.70 -13.40 29.32
C GLY A 337 16.94 -13.98 30.72
N ARG A 338 15.89 -14.55 31.32
CA ARG A 338 15.98 -15.19 32.66
C ARG A 338 17.05 -16.28 32.76
N SER A 339 17.37 -16.94 31.66
CA SER A 339 18.41 -17.97 31.55
C SER A 339 19.82 -17.42 31.31
N GLY A 340 20.04 -16.11 31.40
CA GLY A 340 21.31 -15.46 31.06
C GLY A 340 21.63 -15.37 29.59
N THR A 341 20.75 -15.89 28.71
CA THR A 341 20.90 -15.81 27.24
C THR A 341 20.43 -14.48 26.68
N ASN A 342 21.14 -13.97 25.68
CA ASN A 342 20.73 -12.76 24.99
C ASN A 342 19.53 -13.03 24.07
N VAL A 343 18.44 -12.32 24.27
CA VAL A 343 17.19 -12.47 23.50
C VAL A 343 16.78 -11.12 22.88
N PRO A 344 16.55 -11.06 21.56
CA PRO A 344 16.07 -9.84 20.94
C PRO A 344 14.58 -9.63 21.25
N LYS A 345 14.27 -8.49 21.85
CA LYS A 345 12.90 -8.06 22.18
C LYS A 345 12.43 -6.98 21.23
N ILE A 346 11.18 -7.10 20.83
CA ILE A 346 10.41 -6.07 20.15
C ILE A 346 9.52 -5.43 21.21
N LEU A 347 9.65 -4.13 21.45
CA LEU A 347 8.89 -3.40 22.46
C LEU A 347 8.10 -2.27 21.78
N LEU A 348 7.11 -1.74 22.47
CA LEU A 348 6.40 -0.53 22.06
C LEU A 348 7.39 0.65 21.98
N GLY A 349 7.41 1.35 20.86
CA GLY A 349 8.21 2.57 20.70
C GLY A 349 7.71 3.70 21.63
N LYS A 350 8.59 4.61 21.99
CA LYS A 350 8.32 5.70 22.96
C LYS A 350 7.06 6.50 22.66
N LYS A 351 6.74 6.71 21.38
CA LYS A 351 5.57 7.50 20.92
C LYS A 351 4.29 6.67 20.74
N ALA A 352 4.34 5.35 20.85
CA ALA A 352 3.19 4.47 20.57
C ALA A 352 1.98 4.78 21.47
N ILE A 353 2.19 4.83 22.80
CA ILE A 353 1.15 5.09 23.78
C ILE A 353 0.66 6.55 23.77
N PRO A 354 1.53 7.59 23.75
CA PRO A 354 1.06 8.97 23.59
C PRO A 354 0.19 9.19 22.37
N ASN A 355 0.61 8.70 21.20
CA ASN A 355 -0.19 8.80 19.96
C ASN A 355 -1.54 8.07 20.05
N LEU A 356 -1.59 6.92 20.74
CA LEU A 356 -2.85 6.21 20.98
C LEU A 356 -3.81 7.06 21.82
N LYS A 357 -3.33 7.65 22.93
CA LYS A 357 -4.16 8.49 23.81
C LYS A 357 -4.76 9.67 23.05
N GLU A 358 -3.96 10.35 22.25
CA GLU A 358 -4.43 11.45 21.40
C GLU A 358 -5.51 11.00 20.41
N ARG A 359 -5.32 9.87 19.72
CA ARG A 359 -6.32 9.31 18.80
C ARG A 359 -7.61 8.89 19.49
N LEU A 360 -7.54 8.36 20.73
CA LEU A 360 -8.72 8.04 21.52
C LEU A 360 -9.46 9.32 21.95
N GLU A 361 -8.76 10.37 22.35
CA GLU A 361 -9.36 11.66 22.64
C GLU A 361 -10.03 12.27 21.40
N ASP A 362 -9.40 12.20 20.25
CA ASP A 362 -9.99 12.66 18.99
C ASP A 362 -11.27 11.87 18.65
N ALA A 363 -11.24 10.56 18.83
CA ALA A 363 -12.40 9.70 18.53
C ALA A 363 -13.58 9.93 19.49
N LEU A 364 -13.31 10.22 20.76
CA LEU A 364 -14.30 10.30 21.82
C LEU A 364 -14.70 11.73 22.20
N ARG A 365 -13.74 12.66 22.33
CA ARG A 365 -13.94 13.99 22.91
C ARG A 365 -14.00 15.11 21.90
N ARG A 366 -13.10 15.11 20.89
CA ARG A 366 -12.98 16.17 19.89
C ARG A 366 -13.89 15.90 18.69
N ARG A 367 -15.22 15.77 18.95
CA ARG A 367 -16.24 15.48 17.94
C ARG A 367 -17.42 16.45 18.02
N PRO A 368 -18.12 16.67 16.89
CA PRO A 368 -19.33 17.48 16.90
C PRO A 368 -20.32 17.02 17.96
N HIS A 369 -21.01 17.97 18.61
CA HIS A 369 -21.93 17.65 19.71
C HIS A 369 -23.08 16.76 19.24
N GLN A 370 -23.52 16.86 17.98
CA GLN A 370 -24.62 16.08 17.40
C GLN A 370 -24.31 14.58 17.29
N GLU A 371 -23.03 14.18 17.26
CA GLU A 371 -22.69 12.75 17.17
C GLU A 371 -23.11 11.97 18.41
N SER A 372 -23.77 10.82 18.22
CA SER A 372 -24.20 9.96 19.30
C SER A 372 -23.02 9.35 20.07
N VAL A 373 -23.27 9.00 21.35
CA VAL A 373 -22.26 8.30 22.18
C VAL A 373 -21.86 6.96 21.53
N ALA A 374 -22.81 6.22 20.97
CA ALA A 374 -22.57 4.95 20.31
C ALA A 374 -21.58 5.11 19.13
N LEU A 375 -21.77 6.12 18.27
CA LEU A 375 -20.87 6.37 17.14
C LEU A 375 -19.44 6.72 17.61
N ARG A 376 -19.31 7.49 18.68
CA ARG A 376 -18.00 7.80 19.28
C ARG A 376 -17.31 6.55 19.83
N VAL A 377 -18.06 5.67 20.52
CA VAL A 377 -17.54 4.39 21.04
C VAL A 377 -17.14 3.45 19.89
N GLN A 378 -17.91 3.38 18.81
CA GLN A 378 -17.55 2.60 17.62
C GLN A 378 -16.25 3.10 16.97
N ARG A 379 -16.07 4.42 16.86
CA ARG A 379 -14.80 5.00 16.35
C ARG A 379 -13.62 4.72 17.26
N ALA A 380 -13.80 4.85 18.58
CA ALA A 380 -12.76 4.50 19.55
C ALA A 380 -12.40 3.01 19.47
N SER A 381 -13.39 2.13 19.32
CA SER A 381 -13.17 0.70 19.11
C SER A 381 -12.38 0.41 17.83
N ALA A 382 -12.63 1.15 16.75
CA ALA A 382 -11.83 1.03 15.54
C ALA A 382 -10.37 1.49 15.75
N VAL A 383 -10.15 2.55 16.54
CA VAL A 383 -8.79 3.00 16.94
C VAL A 383 -8.10 1.92 17.77
N VAL A 384 -8.79 1.34 18.77
CA VAL A 384 -8.24 0.25 19.62
C VAL A 384 -7.84 -0.95 18.76
N ARG A 385 -8.73 -1.44 17.90
CA ARG A 385 -8.45 -2.59 17.02
C ARG A 385 -7.26 -2.32 16.10
N GLY A 386 -7.27 -1.21 15.37
CA GLY A 386 -6.21 -0.89 14.42
C GLY A 386 -4.85 -0.70 15.09
N TRP A 387 -4.82 -0.05 16.25
CA TRP A 387 -3.59 0.13 17.02
C TRP A 387 -3.08 -1.19 17.59
N SER A 388 -3.97 -2.00 18.15
CA SER A 388 -3.60 -3.30 18.71
C SER A 388 -3.11 -4.27 17.62
N GLU A 389 -3.77 -4.32 16.47
CA GLU A 389 -3.34 -5.15 15.34
C GLU A 389 -1.92 -4.82 14.89
N TYR A 390 -1.55 -3.54 14.94
CA TYR A 390 -0.21 -3.09 14.62
C TYR A 390 0.82 -3.46 15.70
N TYR A 391 0.47 -3.27 16.98
CA TYR A 391 1.42 -3.39 18.09
C TYR A 391 1.39 -4.73 18.82
N ARG A 392 0.48 -5.65 18.51
CA ARG A 392 0.35 -6.96 19.18
C ARG A 392 1.54 -7.91 18.99
N ILE A 393 2.53 -7.56 18.15
CA ILE A 393 3.81 -8.28 18.03
C ILE A 393 4.83 -7.86 19.09
N ALA A 394 4.57 -6.77 19.84
CA ALA A 394 5.48 -6.29 20.87
C ALA A 394 5.41 -7.14 22.14
N HIS A 395 6.55 -7.56 22.66
CA HIS A 395 6.65 -8.43 23.82
C HIS A 395 6.09 -7.81 25.11
N ASP A 396 6.05 -6.49 25.21
CA ASP A 396 5.47 -5.78 26.35
C ASP A 396 3.99 -5.42 26.17
N PHE A 397 3.38 -5.76 25.01
CA PHE A 397 1.97 -5.48 24.71
C PHE A 397 1.02 -6.10 25.75
N PRO A 398 1.09 -7.40 26.13
CA PRO A 398 0.18 -8.00 27.09
C PRO A 398 0.23 -7.32 28.46
N ARG A 399 1.45 -6.98 28.91
CA ARG A 399 1.64 -6.30 30.19
C ARG A 399 1.05 -4.88 30.20
N ARG A 400 1.04 -4.21 29.04
CA ARG A 400 0.50 -2.86 28.89
C ARG A 400 -1.02 -2.84 28.65
N ALA A 401 -1.58 -3.92 28.13
CA ALA A 401 -2.98 -3.98 27.70
C ALA A 401 -3.98 -3.60 28.80
N GLY A 402 -3.83 -4.12 30.03
CA GLY A 402 -4.69 -3.76 31.15
C GLY A 402 -4.63 -2.28 31.52
N THR A 403 -3.45 -1.67 31.51
CA THR A 403 -3.29 -0.23 31.73
C THR A 403 -3.92 0.59 30.63
N LEU A 404 -3.83 0.13 29.37
CA LEU A 404 -4.45 0.78 28.22
C LEU A 404 -5.97 0.67 28.27
N ASP A 405 -6.53 -0.45 28.70
CA ASP A 405 -7.97 -0.63 28.93
C ASP A 405 -8.48 0.40 29.95
N HIS A 406 -7.76 0.55 31.06
CA HIS A 406 -8.09 1.54 32.08
C HIS A 406 -8.07 2.98 31.54
N HIS A 407 -7.06 3.33 30.76
CA HIS A 407 -6.99 4.65 30.13
C HIS A 407 -8.14 4.89 29.16
N ALA A 408 -8.42 3.92 28.27
CA ALA A 408 -9.51 4.03 27.29
C ALA A 408 -10.88 4.16 27.99
N PHE A 409 -11.12 3.40 29.05
CA PHE A 409 -12.32 3.50 29.87
C PHE A 409 -12.53 4.92 30.40
N TRP A 410 -11.52 5.50 31.04
CA TRP A 410 -11.66 6.84 31.64
C TRP A 410 -11.73 7.97 30.62
N ILE A 411 -11.07 7.84 29.48
CA ILE A 411 -11.24 8.79 28.36
C ILE A 411 -12.70 8.74 27.87
N ALA A 412 -13.27 7.55 27.74
CA ALA A 412 -14.66 7.38 27.32
C ALA A 412 -15.66 7.90 28.35
N VAL A 413 -15.48 7.60 29.64
CA VAL A 413 -16.32 8.13 30.72
C VAL A 413 -16.33 9.67 30.71
N LYS A 414 -15.15 10.31 30.67
CA LYS A 414 -15.01 11.78 30.58
C LYS A 414 -15.69 12.37 29.34
N ALA A 415 -15.61 11.65 28.20
CA ALA A 415 -16.28 12.07 26.96
C ALA A 415 -17.81 11.98 27.07
N ILE A 416 -18.32 10.94 27.70
CA ILE A 416 -19.76 10.74 27.96
C ILE A 416 -20.29 11.82 28.92
N CYS A 417 -19.56 12.07 30.03
CA CYS A 417 -19.94 13.13 30.98
C CYS A 417 -20.13 14.48 30.28
N ARG A 418 -19.12 14.89 29.49
CA ARG A 418 -19.16 16.15 28.74
C ARG A 418 -20.27 16.18 27.67
N LYS A 419 -20.55 15.05 27.02
CA LYS A 419 -21.54 14.95 25.96
C LYS A 419 -22.97 15.06 26.49
N LEU A 420 -23.25 14.42 27.64
CA LEU A 420 -24.57 14.26 28.18
C LEU A 420 -24.86 15.17 29.40
N ASP A 421 -23.85 15.95 29.78
CA ASP A 421 -23.87 16.81 30.96
C ASP A 421 -24.28 16.05 32.25
N ILE A 422 -23.61 14.90 32.48
CA ILE A 422 -23.86 14.04 33.63
C ILE A 422 -22.59 13.85 34.46
N THR A 423 -22.78 13.49 35.73
CA THR A 423 -21.66 13.22 36.63
C THR A 423 -20.93 11.92 36.26
N THR A 424 -19.70 11.80 36.71
CA THR A 424 -18.88 10.58 36.49
C THR A 424 -19.58 9.33 37.06
N ALA A 425 -20.21 9.46 38.24
CA ALA A 425 -20.96 8.37 38.86
C ALA A 425 -22.15 7.92 38.00
N GLN A 426 -22.92 8.87 37.48
CA GLN A 426 -24.03 8.60 36.55
C GLN A 426 -23.55 7.96 35.24
N ALA A 427 -22.47 8.46 34.67
CA ALA A 427 -21.89 7.89 33.43
C ALA A 427 -21.42 6.44 33.66
N VAL A 428 -20.71 6.17 34.75
CA VAL A 428 -20.28 4.81 35.11
C VAL A 428 -21.46 3.89 35.41
N LYS A 429 -22.47 4.36 36.16
CA LYS A 429 -23.67 3.56 36.43
C LYS A 429 -24.44 3.21 35.16
N ARG A 430 -24.56 4.15 34.20
CA ARG A 430 -25.37 3.97 32.98
C ARG A 430 -24.66 3.24 31.86
N TYR A 431 -23.34 3.45 31.70
CA TYR A 431 -22.57 2.96 30.57
C TYR A 431 -21.41 2.05 30.98
N GLY A 432 -21.03 2.00 32.24
CA GLY A 432 -19.96 1.19 32.77
C GLY A 432 -20.44 -0.18 33.25
N THR A 433 -19.88 -1.25 32.72
CA THR A 433 -20.19 -2.62 33.17
C THR A 433 -18.88 -3.38 33.39
N ARG A 434 -18.54 -3.69 34.64
CA ARG A 434 -17.31 -4.45 35.00
C ARG A 434 -16.03 -3.90 34.31
N GLY A 435 -15.85 -2.57 34.34
CA GLY A 435 -14.69 -1.90 33.71
C GLY A 435 -14.75 -1.82 32.19
N ARG A 436 -15.93 -2.02 31.59
CA ARG A 436 -16.20 -1.88 30.15
C ARG A 436 -17.13 -0.72 29.90
N ILE A 437 -17.05 -0.08 28.77
CA ILE A 437 -18.04 0.90 28.28
C ILE A 437 -18.98 0.21 27.30
N ARG A 438 -20.27 0.21 27.61
CA ARG A 438 -21.32 -0.36 26.78
C ARG A 438 -22.43 0.67 26.53
N VAL A 439 -22.89 0.79 25.30
CA VAL A 439 -23.96 1.69 24.87
C VAL A 439 -25.02 0.87 24.15
N GLY A 440 -26.14 0.63 24.84
CA GLY A 440 -27.12 -0.34 24.36
C GLY A 440 -26.58 -1.77 24.32
N ASP A 441 -27.28 -2.65 23.59
CA ASP A 441 -26.94 -4.09 23.57
C ASP A 441 -25.83 -4.45 22.58
N SER A 442 -25.59 -3.62 21.56
CA SER A 442 -24.71 -3.94 20.42
C SER A 442 -23.39 -3.16 20.35
N CYS A 443 -23.23 -2.13 21.19
CA CYS A 443 -22.06 -1.25 21.10
C CYS A 443 -21.21 -1.29 22.38
N GLU A 444 -20.07 -1.94 22.32
CA GLU A 444 -19.08 -2.02 23.42
C GLU A 444 -17.72 -1.49 22.96
N LEU A 445 -17.04 -0.77 23.86
CA LEU A 445 -15.65 -0.34 23.60
C LEU A 445 -14.73 -1.56 23.61
N THR A 446 -14.06 -1.80 22.49
CA THR A 446 -13.09 -2.88 22.33
C THR A 446 -11.97 -2.74 23.37
N ARG A 447 -11.53 -3.86 23.95
CA ARG A 447 -10.44 -3.90 24.94
C ARG A 447 -9.14 -4.36 24.29
N PHE A 448 -8.03 -3.79 24.75
CA PHE A 448 -6.68 -4.22 24.37
C PHE A 448 -6.35 -5.62 24.93
N SER A 449 -6.78 -5.90 26.17
CA SER A 449 -6.57 -7.21 26.82
C SER A 449 -7.34 -8.36 26.16
N GLY A 450 -8.31 -8.06 25.30
CA GLY A 450 -9.03 -9.06 24.52
C GLY A 450 -8.35 -9.42 23.19
N ILE A 451 -7.23 -8.76 22.84
CA ILE A 451 -6.54 -8.98 21.57
C ILE A 451 -5.27 -9.82 21.83
N PRO A 452 -5.20 -11.04 21.26
CA PRO A 452 -4.07 -11.93 21.52
C PRO A 452 -2.77 -11.38 20.89
N MET A 453 -1.67 -11.65 21.56
CA MET A 453 -0.33 -11.38 21.01
C MET A 453 -0.09 -12.28 19.77
N LYS A 454 0.56 -11.72 18.75
CA LYS A 454 0.97 -12.47 17.57
C LYS A 454 2.49 -12.67 17.60
N LEU A 455 2.92 -13.89 17.90
CA LEU A 455 4.34 -14.25 17.97
C LEU A 455 4.86 -14.96 16.71
N ASP A 456 3.93 -15.50 15.92
CA ASP A 456 4.30 -16.28 14.74
C ASP A 456 4.69 -15.35 13.58
N TYR A 457 5.90 -15.56 13.10
CA TYR A 457 6.42 -14.93 11.91
C TYR A 457 6.05 -15.76 10.68
N CYS A 458 5.13 -15.25 9.91
CA CYS A 458 5.00 -15.66 8.51
C CYS A 458 5.86 -14.71 7.69
N GLY A 459 6.79 -15.24 6.89
CA GLY A 459 7.54 -14.46 5.91
C GLY A 459 6.59 -13.74 4.94
N PRO A 460 7.08 -12.75 4.19
CA PRO A 460 6.29 -12.21 3.10
C PRO A 460 6.03 -13.31 2.09
N GLU A 461 4.79 -13.38 1.60
CA GLU A 461 4.46 -14.21 0.45
C GLU A 461 5.21 -13.69 -0.78
N ASP A 462 5.53 -14.59 -1.70
CA ASP A 462 6.13 -14.20 -2.96
C ASP A 462 5.15 -13.34 -3.76
N TYR A 463 5.70 -12.42 -4.54
CA TYR A 463 4.91 -11.60 -5.44
C TYR A 463 4.41 -12.45 -6.60
N GLU A 464 3.10 -12.45 -6.80
CA GLU A 464 2.46 -13.00 -7.99
C GLU A 464 1.88 -11.84 -8.81
N PRO A 465 2.24 -11.72 -10.10
CA PRO A 465 1.65 -10.74 -11.00
C PRO A 465 0.13 -10.91 -11.09
N GLY A 466 -0.60 -9.78 -11.09
CA GLY A 466 -2.07 -9.80 -11.09
C GLY A 466 -2.69 -9.76 -9.69
N GLN A 467 -2.03 -10.27 -8.67
CA GLN A 467 -2.47 -10.09 -7.28
C GLN A 467 -2.21 -8.64 -6.84
N SER A 468 -3.23 -7.82 -6.85
CA SER A 468 -3.15 -6.51 -6.22
C SER A 468 -3.15 -6.69 -4.70
N ALA A 469 -2.25 -6.02 -3.99
CA ALA A 469 -2.21 -5.99 -2.52
C ALA A 469 -3.49 -5.46 -1.86
N THR A 470 -4.52 -5.20 -2.63
CA THR A 470 -5.81 -4.68 -2.19
C THR A 470 -6.92 -5.39 -2.95
N ALA A 471 -7.60 -6.31 -2.29
CA ALA A 471 -8.85 -6.95 -2.65
C ALA A 471 -8.93 -7.52 -4.10
N THR A 472 -9.35 -8.72 -4.22
CA THR A 472 -9.55 -9.44 -5.47
C THR A 472 -10.33 -8.64 -6.50
N ASP A 473 -9.92 -8.65 -7.75
CA ASP A 473 -10.60 -7.97 -8.87
C ASP A 473 -12.08 -8.38 -8.97
N SER A 474 -12.42 -9.61 -8.53
CA SER A 474 -13.80 -10.09 -8.39
C SER A 474 -14.68 -9.24 -7.46
N GLU A 475 -14.15 -8.70 -6.36
CA GLU A 475 -14.91 -7.77 -5.50
C GLU A 475 -15.13 -6.40 -6.13
N LEU A 476 -14.26 -5.99 -7.06
CA LEU A 476 -14.42 -4.76 -7.83
C LEU A 476 -15.54 -4.88 -8.85
N GLU A 477 -15.60 -5.98 -9.58
CA GLU A 477 -16.65 -6.27 -10.55
C GLU A 477 -18.02 -6.36 -9.88
N VAL A 478 -18.13 -7.02 -8.75
CA VAL A 478 -19.37 -7.11 -7.95
C VAL A 478 -19.85 -5.75 -7.45
N SER A 479 -18.94 -4.91 -6.98
CA SER A 479 -19.29 -3.56 -6.49
C SER A 479 -19.82 -2.67 -7.62
N PHE A 480 -19.29 -2.83 -8.83
CA PHE A 480 -19.68 -2.04 -10.00
C PHE A 480 -20.95 -2.56 -10.64
N SER A 481 -21.12 -3.87 -10.75
CA SER A 481 -22.35 -4.52 -11.18
C SER A 481 -23.54 -4.10 -10.32
N ARG A 482 -23.45 -4.23 -9.00
CA ARG A 482 -24.50 -3.79 -8.06
C ARG A 482 -24.83 -2.30 -8.11
N TYR A 483 -23.87 -1.45 -8.48
CA TYR A 483 -24.12 -0.02 -8.62
C TYR A 483 -24.91 0.30 -9.90
N ASN A 484 -24.60 -0.36 -11.01
CA ASN A 484 -25.29 -0.19 -12.28
C ASN A 484 -26.69 -0.80 -12.28
N GLU A 485 -26.88 -1.95 -11.62
CA GLU A 485 -28.19 -2.58 -11.47
C GLU A 485 -29.21 -1.70 -10.73
N LYS A 486 -28.78 -0.97 -9.70
CA LYS A 486 -29.66 -0.11 -8.89
C LYS A 486 -30.14 1.18 -9.55
N LYS A 487 -29.59 1.57 -10.73
CA LYS A 487 -29.84 2.90 -11.34
C LYS A 487 -30.38 2.90 -12.76
N ARG A 488 -30.77 1.76 -13.34
CA ARG A 488 -31.34 1.72 -14.70
C ARG A 488 -32.87 1.59 -14.67
N PRO A 489 -33.62 2.65 -15.02
CA PRO A 489 -35.07 2.54 -15.21
C PRO A 489 -35.49 1.65 -16.39
N GLY A 490 -34.60 1.33 -17.32
CA GLY A 490 -34.88 0.52 -18.52
C GLY A 490 -34.45 -0.96 -18.45
N ASN A 491 -33.82 -1.42 -17.35
CA ASN A 491 -33.23 -2.76 -17.31
C ASN A 491 -34.24 -3.87 -16.93
N MET A 492 -35.42 -3.52 -16.38
CA MET A 492 -36.48 -4.48 -16.11
C MET A 492 -37.05 -5.08 -17.40
N ASP A 493 -37.19 -4.28 -18.43
CA ASP A 493 -37.65 -4.75 -19.76
C ASP A 493 -36.63 -5.72 -20.40
N LEU A 494 -35.33 -5.42 -20.33
CA LEU A 494 -34.29 -6.31 -20.85
C LEU A 494 -34.17 -7.59 -20.07
N LYS A 495 -34.26 -7.55 -18.74
CA LYS A 495 -34.27 -8.75 -17.89
C LYS A 495 -35.47 -9.63 -18.21
N HIS A 496 -36.66 -9.05 -18.34
CA HIS A 496 -37.86 -9.82 -18.64
C HIS A 496 -37.78 -10.50 -20.02
N ARG A 497 -37.27 -9.79 -21.04
CA ARG A 497 -37.03 -10.37 -22.37
C ARG A 497 -36.01 -11.50 -22.38
N VAL A 498 -34.96 -11.42 -21.56
CA VAL A 498 -33.96 -12.49 -21.43
C VAL A 498 -34.60 -13.71 -20.71
N LEU A 499 -35.40 -13.48 -19.65
CA LEU A 499 -36.14 -14.53 -18.96
C LEU A 499 -37.13 -15.25 -19.88
N GLU A 500 -37.89 -14.48 -20.69
CA GLU A 500 -38.82 -15.03 -21.68
C GLU A 500 -38.09 -15.89 -22.73
N ARG A 501 -36.96 -15.38 -23.28
CA ARG A 501 -36.16 -16.14 -24.23
C ARG A 501 -35.63 -17.45 -23.63
N ASP A 502 -35.18 -17.39 -22.40
CA ASP A 502 -34.59 -18.51 -21.66
C ASP A 502 -35.68 -19.39 -20.97
N GLN A 503 -36.96 -19.13 -21.28
CA GLN A 503 -38.14 -19.86 -20.81
C GLN A 503 -38.21 -19.96 -19.29
N TYR A 504 -37.80 -18.92 -18.58
CA TYR A 504 -37.74 -18.87 -17.10
C TYR A 504 -36.92 -20.03 -16.48
N CYS A 505 -35.87 -20.47 -17.19
CA CYS A 505 -34.98 -21.53 -16.75
C CYS A 505 -33.54 -21.05 -16.63
N CYS A 506 -32.87 -21.46 -15.60
CA CYS A 506 -31.42 -21.27 -15.44
C CYS A 506 -30.65 -21.99 -16.56
N GLN A 507 -29.91 -21.27 -17.38
CA GLN A 507 -29.20 -21.83 -18.54
C GLN A 507 -28.02 -22.72 -18.15
N GLN A 508 -27.66 -22.81 -16.88
CA GLN A 508 -26.57 -23.67 -16.39
C GLN A 508 -27.08 -24.97 -15.74
N CYS A 509 -28.11 -24.93 -14.90
CA CYS A 509 -28.62 -26.11 -14.20
C CYS A 509 -30.04 -26.52 -14.58
N GLY A 510 -30.75 -25.73 -15.39
CA GLY A 510 -32.10 -26.01 -15.87
C GLY A 510 -33.22 -25.83 -14.84
N CYS A 511 -32.96 -25.32 -13.63
CA CYS A 511 -34.04 -25.08 -12.68
C CYS A 511 -34.90 -23.89 -13.12
N GLU A 512 -36.20 -23.95 -12.80
CA GLU A 512 -37.10 -22.82 -13.01
C GLU A 512 -36.72 -21.66 -12.10
N VAL A 513 -36.80 -20.43 -12.63
CA VAL A 513 -36.48 -19.19 -11.93
C VAL A 513 -37.50 -18.12 -12.27
N ASP A 514 -37.70 -17.17 -11.39
CA ASP A 514 -38.55 -16.01 -11.57
C ASP A 514 -37.77 -14.69 -11.59
N ASP A 515 -38.46 -13.56 -11.62
CA ASP A 515 -37.86 -12.22 -11.60
C ASP A 515 -37.10 -11.92 -10.28
N GLN A 516 -37.41 -12.60 -9.20
CA GLN A 516 -36.82 -12.32 -7.88
C GLN A 516 -35.56 -13.17 -7.62
N ASP A 517 -35.56 -14.42 -8.09
CA ASP A 517 -34.47 -15.38 -7.82
C ASP A 517 -33.52 -15.58 -9.00
N SER A 518 -33.79 -14.98 -10.15
CA SER A 518 -32.93 -14.99 -11.33
C SER A 518 -31.89 -13.85 -11.34
N GLN A 519 -30.75 -14.16 -11.89
CA GLN A 519 -29.67 -13.20 -12.17
C GLN A 519 -29.38 -13.17 -13.67
N MET A 520 -29.29 -11.95 -14.26
CA MET A 520 -28.77 -11.78 -15.61
C MET A 520 -27.25 -11.84 -15.62
N ASP A 521 -26.69 -12.70 -16.43
CA ASP A 521 -25.25 -12.91 -16.55
C ASP A 521 -24.81 -12.85 -18.02
N HIS A 522 -23.54 -12.49 -18.24
CA HIS A 522 -22.97 -12.45 -19.59
C HIS A 522 -22.47 -13.83 -20.01
N ILE A 523 -22.88 -14.29 -21.20
CA ILE A 523 -22.41 -15.54 -21.81
C ILE A 523 -20.90 -15.45 -22.06
N GLN A 524 -20.48 -14.40 -22.77
CA GLN A 524 -19.07 -14.03 -22.90
C GLN A 524 -18.72 -12.93 -21.88
N PRO A 525 -17.62 -13.09 -21.13
CA PRO A 525 -17.24 -12.11 -20.12
C PRO A 525 -17.11 -10.68 -20.66
N VAL A 526 -17.46 -9.69 -19.85
CA VAL A 526 -17.42 -8.26 -20.20
C VAL A 526 -16.03 -7.80 -20.70
N ASN A 527 -14.98 -8.42 -20.21
CA ASN A 527 -13.59 -8.15 -20.60
C ASN A 527 -13.27 -8.53 -22.06
N CYS A 528 -14.12 -9.34 -22.70
CA CYS A 528 -14.02 -9.68 -24.13
C CYS A 528 -14.56 -8.57 -25.06
N PHE A 529 -15.19 -7.53 -24.51
CA PHE A 529 -15.83 -6.46 -25.28
C PHE A 529 -15.19 -5.09 -25.04
N ALA A 530 -15.33 -4.20 -26.01
CA ALA A 530 -14.76 -2.84 -25.92
C ALA A 530 -15.46 -1.95 -24.87
N SER A 531 -16.68 -2.30 -24.43
CA SER A 531 -17.43 -1.61 -23.37
C SER A 531 -18.48 -2.52 -22.75
N TYR A 532 -18.92 -2.20 -21.51
CA TYR A 532 -20.02 -2.91 -20.83
C TYR A 532 -21.31 -2.85 -21.65
N ALA A 533 -21.61 -1.72 -22.29
CA ALA A 533 -22.79 -1.57 -23.14
C ALA A 533 -22.75 -2.52 -24.33
N ARG A 534 -21.58 -2.76 -24.92
CA ARG A 534 -21.39 -3.76 -25.99
C ARG A 534 -21.43 -5.19 -25.48
N ALA A 535 -21.01 -5.43 -24.23
CA ALA A 535 -21.13 -6.75 -23.62
C ALA A 535 -22.58 -7.09 -23.25
N SER A 536 -23.40 -6.08 -22.91
CA SER A 536 -24.77 -6.24 -22.40
C SER A 536 -25.82 -6.21 -23.52
N TYR A 537 -25.49 -6.64 -24.75
CA TYR A 537 -26.49 -6.83 -25.78
C TYR A 537 -27.25 -8.15 -25.54
N PHE A 538 -28.50 -8.18 -26.01
CA PHE A 538 -29.48 -9.23 -25.68
C PHE A 538 -28.96 -10.68 -25.87
N GLU A 539 -28.24 -10.93 -26.96
CA GLU A 539 -27.72 -12.25 -27.32
C GLU A 539 -26.55 -12.70 -26.42
N ASN A 540 -25.86 -11.77 -25.77
CA ASN A 540 -24.77 -12.10 -24.83
C ASN A 540 -25.22 -12.22 -23.38
N LEU A 541 -26.51 -12.10 -23.12
CA LEU A 541 -27.06 -12.23 -21.76
C LEU A 541 -27.73 -13.59 -21.61
N GLN A 542 -27.68 -14.15 -20.42
CA GLN A 542 -28.33 -15.41 -20.04
C GLN A 542 -28.94 -15.33 -18.66
N THR A 543 -29.96 -16.14 -18.44
CA THR A 543 -30.60 -16.29 -17.13
C THR A 543 -29.87 -17.35 -16.32
N LEU A 544 -29.45 -17.01 -15.10
CA LEU A 544 -28.90 -17.94 -14.12
C LEU A 544 -29.69 -17.85 -12.81
N CYS A 545 -29.86 -18.98 -12.11
CA CYS A 545 -30.30 -18.95 -10.73
C CYS A 545 -29.19 -18.37 -9.83
N PHE A 546 -29.56 -17.90 -8.64
CA PHE A 546 -28.61 -17.31 -7.70
C PHE A 546 -27.40 -18.23 -7.41
N SER A 547 -27.64 -19.54 -7.25
CA SER A 547 -26.60 -20.51 -6.96
C SER A 547 -25.60 -20.69 -8.12
N CYS A 548 -26.08 -20.80 -9.36
CA CYS A 548 -25.21 -20.93 -10.53
C CYS A 548 -24.45 -19.64 -10.85
N HIS A 549 -25.12 -18.50 -10.73
CA HIS A 549 -24.47 -17.19 -10.86
C HIS A 549 -23.38 -17.00 -9.80
N TRP A 550 -23.66 -17.39 -8.54
CA TRP A 550 -22.70 -17.33 -7.46
C TRP A 550 -21.50 -18.28 -7.70
N SER A 551 -21.77 -19.53 -8.13
CA SER A 551 -20.72 -20.50 -8.45
C SER A 551 -19.83 -20.05 -9.60
N LYS A 552 -20.40 -19.41 -10.64
CA LYS A 552 -19.63 -18.90 -11.79
C LYS A 552 -18.68 -17.77 -11.40
N HIS A 553 -19.07 -16.92 -10.45
CA HIS A 553 -18.33 -15.69 -10.11
C HIS A 553 -17.55 -15.77 -8.78
N TYR A 554 -17.82 -16.76 -7.91
CA TYR A 554 -17.30 -16.81 -6.55
C TYR A 554 -16.75 -18.17 -6.08
N ALA A 555 -16.94 -19.26 -6.86
CA ALA A 555 -16.47 -20.59 -6.48
C ALA A 555 -15.05 -20.88 -7.01
N ARG A 556 -14.10 -19.96 -6.78
CA ARG A 556 -12.66 -20.19 -6.97
C ARG A 556 -11.88 -19.83 -5.73
#